data_b630d551faba86459296e6b5c4c61e95
#
_entry.id   b630d551faba86459296e6b5c4c61e95
#
_cell.length_a   1.000
_cell.length_b   1.000
_cell.length_c   1.000
_cell.angle_alpha   90.00
_cell.angle_beta   90.00
_cell.angle_gamma   90.00
#
_symmetry.space_group_name_H-M   'P 1'
#
loop_
_entity.id
_entity.type
_entity.pdbx_description
1 polymer ?
#
loop_
_entity_poly.entity_id
_entity_poly.type
_entity_poly.pdbx_seq_one_letter_code
_entity_poly.pdbx_strand_id
1 'polypeptide(L)'
;MRYIGGFFDTIPMLSGMVERQDTESIHLNNRVSIEVHTGSFRAIRGYTCIGCIADEIAFWRSDDYSANPDVEIIKGLRPGMSTIPGSLLLAISSPYARRGALWRSYRAHHGKDGDPILVWRADTLSMNQAVDPAIIEAAYEEDPVAAGAEYGAEFRKDLENYVDREVVDACVQFGCHEIPPGQESYTCFIDPSGGSGGDSFTLAIGHVEDDIKVLDCLRERRPPFSPDQVTAEYAELMKSYGCHRTFGDRFAGGWPVERFREHGIHYEQSAKPKSELYQALLPDLNSGRVQLLDHPRLIGQLCSLERRTSRGGRDSVDHEPNAHDDVSNVLAGLAQHLGQRVHRLGALRTAGAGHSTVTRPYRGFTEPKKRAL
;
A
#
# COMPACT_ATOMS: atom_id res chain seq x y z
N MET A 1 27.40 -2.69 -1.30
CA MET A 1 28.68 -2.93 -2.02
C MET A 1 29.94 -2.58 -1.22
N ARG A 2 30.03 -1.46 -0.49
CA ARG A 2 31.26 -1.05 0.25
C ARG A 2 31.82 -2.12 1.20
N TYR A 3 30.99 -2.75 2.02
CA TYR A 3 31.45 -3.79 2.96
C TYR A 3 31.89 -5.06 2.25
N ILE A 4 31.20 -5.45 1.17
CA ILE A 4 31.59 -6.60 0.35
C ILE A 4 32.95 -6.33 -0.29
N GLY A 5 33.14 -5.16 -0.91
CA GLY A 5 34.42 -4.74 -1.48
C GLY A 5 35.56 -4.79 -0.46
N GLY A 6 35.33 -4.38 0.78
CA GLY A 6 36.32 -4.43 1.85
C GLY A 6 36.92 -5.84 2.10
N PHE A 7 36.14 -6.91 1.93
CA PHE A 7 36.67 -8.27 2.03
C PHE A 7 37.60 -8.59 0.86
N PHE A 8 37.27 -8.14 -0.34
CA PHE A 8 38.11 -8.33 -1.53
C PHE A 8 39.38 -7.49 -1.49
N ASP A 9 39.34 -6.33 -0.86
CA ASP A 9 40.50 -5.45 -0.71
C ASP A 9 41.50 -5.96 0.36
N THR A 10 40.97 -6.60 1.43
CA THR A 10 41.80 -6.97 2.60
C THR A 10 42.26 -8.41 2.59
N ILE A 11 41.57 -9.32 1.90
CA ILE A 11 41.90 -10.75 1.86
C ILE A 11 42.62 -11.07 0.54
N PRO A 12 43.94 -11.38 0.57
CA PRO A 12 44.73 -11.55 -0.68
C PRO A 12 44.18 -12.62 -1.62
N MET A 13 43.59 -13.70 -1.08
CA MET A 13 43.01 -14.76 -1.89
C MET A 13 41.79 -14.25 -2.68
N LEU A 14 40.95 -13.42 -2.07
CA LEU A 14 39.77 -12.85 -2.73
C LEU A 14 40.17 -11.73 -3.70
N SER A 15 41.14 -10.90 -3.32
CA SER A 15 41.65 -9.83 -4.18
C SER A 15 42.12 -10.34 -5.54
N GLY A 16 42.81 -11.50 -5.57
CA GLY A 16 43.23 -12.16 -6.81
C GLY A 16 42.11 -12.71 -7.68
N MET A 17 40.88 -12.74 -7.17
CA MET A 17 39.69 -13.21 -7.92
C MET A 17 38.94 -12.07 -8.64
N VAL A 18 39.19 -10.81 -8.28
CA VAL A 18 38.46 -9.66 -8.88
C VAL A 18 38.97 -9.41 -10.27
N GLU A 19 38.09 -9.49 -11.27
CA GLU A 19 38.37 -9.08 -12.65
C GLU A 19 37.94 -7.64 -12.91
N ARG A 20 36.79 -7.26 -12.42
CA ARG A 20 36.22 -5.91 -12.54
C ARG A 20 35.30 -5.57 -11.35
N GLN A 21 35.33 -4.31 -10.93
CA GLN A 21 34.43 -3.79 -9.90
C GLN A 21 33.74 -2.53 -10.40
N ASP A 22 32.42 -2.50 -10.27
CA ASP A 22 31.56 -1.35 -10.55
C ASP A 22 30.88 -0.88 -9.25
N THR A 23 30.04 0.14 -9.32
CA THR A 23 29.34 0.70 -8.16
C THR A 23 28.44 -0.33 -7.45
N GLU A 24 27.79 -1.21 -8.20
CA GLU A 24 26.78 -2.16 -7.71
C GLU A 24 27.16 -3.62 -7.99
N SER A 25 28.32 -3.90 -8.59
CA SER A 25 28.74 -5.24 -8.94
C SER A 25 30.24 -5.47 -8.79
N ILE A 26 30.61 -6.73 -8.45
CA ILE A 26 31.98 -7.25 -8.48
C ILE A 26 31.99 -8.50 -9.37
N HIS A 27 32.75 -8.46 -10.45
CA HIS A 27 32.91 -9.57 -11.38
C HIS A 27 34.17 -10.36 -11.03
N LEU A 28 34.04 -11.69 -10.90
CA LEU A 28 35.12 -12.57 -10.53
C LEU A 28 35.64 -13.35 -11.75
N ASN A 29 36.91 -13.69 -11.75
CA ASN A 29 37.59 -14.43 -12.82
C ASN A 29 37.09 -15.89 -13.01
N ASN A 30 36.28 -16.39 -12.09
CA ASN A 30 35.57 -17.65 -12.20
C ASN A 30 34.17 -17.54 -12.83
N ARG A 31 33.83 -16.40 -13.43
CA ARG A 31 32.54 -16.07 -14.06
C ARG A 31 31.38 -15.90 -13.08
N VAL A 32 31.64 -15.71 -11.81
CA VAL A 32 30.63 -15.33 -10.82
C VAL A 32 30.61 -13.81 -10.69
N SER A 33 29.42 -13.25 -10.63
CA SER A 33 29.21 -11.83 -10.29
C SER A 33 28.51 -11.72 -8.95
N ILE A 34 28.96 -10.76 -8.13
CA ILE A 34 28.27 -10.36 -6.90
C ILE A 34 27.59 -9.04 -7.21
N GLU A 35 26.29 -8.99 -7.07
CA GLU A 35 25.50 -7.82 -7.46
C GLU A 35 24.56 -7.41 -6.30
N VAL A 36 24.39 -6.10 -6.10
CA VAL A 36 23.43 -5.55 -5.15
C VAL A 36 22.25 -4.99 -5.92
N HIS A 37 21.07 -5.51 -5.62
CA HIS A 37 19.82 -5.10 -6.25
C HIS A 37 18.85 -4.50 -5.23
N THR A 38 17.99 -3.60 -5.69
CA THR A 38 16.79 -3.22 -4.94
C THR A 38 15.79 -4.38 -4.94
N GLY A 39 14.99 -4.51 -3.88
CA GLY A 39 13.98 -5.57 -3.75
C GLY A 39 12.83 -5.42 -4.75
N SER A 40 13.10 -5.55 -6.07
CA SER A 40 12.14 -5.43 -7.16
C SER A 40 11.94 -6.75 -7.87
N PHE A 41 10.68 -7.17 -8.00
CA PHE A 41 10.30 -8.38 -8.72
C PHE A 41 10.77 -8.43 -10.19
N ARG A 42 10.89 -7.27 -10.85
CA ARG A 42 11.34 -7.20 -12.25
C ARG A 42 12.86 -7.34 -12.38
N ALA A 43 13.60 -6.84 -11.41
CA ALA A 43 15.05 -6.81 -11.45
C ALA A 43 15.71 -8.20 -11.26
N ILE A 44 15.02 -9.14 -10.61
CA ILE A 44 15.60 -10.43 -10.21
C ILE A 44 15.28 -11.59 -11.14
N ARG A 45 14.39 -11.44 -12.12
CA ARG A 45 14.06 -12.50 -13.08
C ARG A 45 15.12 -12.66 -14.15
N GLY A 46 15.43 -13.89 -14.49
CA GLY A 46 16.37 -14.23 -15.55
C GLY A 46 17.79 -14.49 -15.07
N TYR A 47 18.10 -14.29 -13.81
CA TYR A 47 19.40 -14.62 -13.22
C TYR A 47 19.51 -16.13 -12.91
N THR A 48 20.73 -16.65 -13.03
CA THR A 48 21.10 -17.93 -12.46
C THR A 48 21.88 -17.66 -11.18
N CYS A 49 21.28 -17.96 -10.02
CA CYS A 49 21.81 -17.56 -8.73
C CYS A 49 22.36 -18.76 -7.95
N ILE A 50 23.64 -18.70 -7.55
CA ILE A 50 24.26 -19.66 -6.63
C ILE A 50 23.96 -19.33 -5.18
N GLY A 51 23.67 -18.08 -4.87
CA GLY A 51 23.28 -17.58 -3.57
C GLY A 51 22.51 -16.28 -3.67
N CYS A 52 21.60 -16.06 -2.73
CA CYS A 52 20.87 -14.82 -2.59
C CYS A 52 20.77 -14.48 -1.09
N ILE A 53 21.12 -13.22 -0.76
CA ILE A 53 20.90 -12.66 0.58
C ILE A 53 19.75 -11.66 0.44
N ALA A 54 18.64 -11.99 1.09
CA ALA A 54 17.45 -11.15 1.17
C ALA A 54 17.50 -10.38 2.50
N ASP A 55 17.99 -9.14 2.44
CA ASP A 55 18.14 -8.27 3.58
C ASP A 55 16.84 -7.50 3.85
N GLU A 56 16.44 -7.37 5.10
CA GLU A 56 15.21 -6.71 5.57
C GLU A 56 13.93 -7.20 4.87
N ILE A 57 13.80 -8.53 4.70
CA ILE A 57 12.70 -9.14 3.93
C ILE A 57 11.30 -8.80 4.48
N ALA A 58 11.14 -8.53 5.78
CA ALA A 58 9.87 -8.12 6.37
C ALA A 58 9.41 -6.74 5.90
N PHE A 59 10.33 -5.94 5.36
CA PHE A 59 10.09 -4.57 4.90
C PHE A 59 10.15 -4.43 3.38
N TRP A 60 10.28 -5.55 2.67
CA TRP A 60 10.28 -5.51 1.20
C TRP A 60 8.93 -5.08 0.66
N ARG A 61 8.98 -4.09 -0.22
CA ARG A 61 7.80 -3.55 -0.88
C ARG A 61 8.02 -3.57 -2.37
N SER A 62 6.95 -3.75 -3.10
CA SER A 62 6.98 -3.47 -4.53
C SER A 62 6.48 -2.05 -4.77
N ASP A 63 7.00 -1.46 -5.81
CA ASP A 63 6.40 -0.30 -6.43
C ASP A 63 4.94 -0.64 -6.79
N ASP A 64 4.00 -0.04 -6.09
CA ASP A 64 2.61 0.25 -6.48
C ASP A 64 1.65 -0.90 -6.87
N TYR A 65 2.07 -2.17 -7.03
CA TYR A 65 1.22 -3.15 -7.72
C TYR A 65 1.04 -4.51 -7.03
N SER A 66 1.70 -4.79 -5.93
CA SER A 66 1.60 -6.10 -5.26
C SER A 66 1.28 -5.98 -3.77
N ALA A 67 0.25 -6.70 -3.33
CA ALA A 67 -0.11 -6.80 -1.92
C ALA A 67 0.86 -7.68 -1.08
N ASN A 68 1.72 -8.48 -1.74
CA ASN A 68 2.70 -9.34 -1.09
C ASN A 68 4.00 -9.41 -1.90
N PRO A 69 4.73 -8.29 -1.99
CA PRO A 69 5.91 -8.19 -2.85
C PRO A 69 7.04 -9.16 -2.46
N ASP A 70 7.27 -9.34 -1.16
CA ASP A 70 8.25 -10.26 -0.60
C ASP A 70 8.03 -11.71 -1.07
N VAL A 71 6.78 -12.17 -1.06
CA VAL A 71 6.41 -13.51 -1.53
C VAL A 71 6.63 -13.65 -3.04
N GLU A 72 6.28 -12.64 -3.81
CA GLU A 72 6.44 -12.65 -5.27
C GLU A 72 7.91 -12.57 -5.68
N ILE A 73 8.72 -11.76 -4.98
CA ILE A 73 10.15 -11.69 -5.17
C ILE A 73 10.80 -13.05 -4.89
N ILE A 74 10.50 -13.69 -3.76
CA ILE A 74 11.01 -15.01 -3.42
C ILE A 74 10.58 -16.08 -4.45
N LYS A 75 9.32 -16.05 -4.90
CA LYS A 75 8.84 -16.93 -5.98
C LYS A 75 9.58 -16.70 -7.30
N GLY A 76 9.94 -15.45 -7.59
CA GLY A 76 10.70 -15.08 -8.79
C GLY A 76 12.17 -15.51 -8.75
N LEU A 77 12.79 -15.58 -7.56
CA LEU A 77 14.17 -16.02 -7.35
C LEU A 77 14.34 -17.55 -7.49
N ARG A 78 13.41 -18.33 -6.97
CA ARG A 78 13.52 -19.79 -6.90
C ARG A 78 13.83 -20.48 -8.22
N PRO A 79 13.23 -20.13 -9.38
CA PRO A 79 13.58 -20.74 -10.66
C PRO A 79 15.04 -20.53 -11.04
N GLY A 80 15.60 -19.34 -10.79
CA GLY A 80 16.99 -19.01 -11.05
C GLY A 80 17.99 -19.78 -10.18
N MET A 81 17.56 -20.23 -9.01
CA MET A 81 18.37 -21.02 -8.07
C MET A 81 18.22 -22.53 -8.31
N SER A 82 17.09 -22.99 -8.84
CA SER A 82 16.75 -24.42 -8.95
C SER A 82 17.69 -25.22 -9.87
N THR A 83 18.38 -24.56 -10.78
CA THR A 83 19.34 -25.17 -11.70
C THR A 83 20.73 -25.38 -11.11
N ILE A 84 21.01 -24.82 -9.94
CA ILE A 84 22.31 -24.87 -9.28
C ILE A 84 22.22 -25.75 -8.01
N PRO A 85 22.83 -26.94 -7.99
CA PRO A 85 22.88 -27.75 -6.79
C PRO A 85 23.59 -27.02 -5.64
N GLY A 86 22.97 -27.04 -4.44
CA GLY A 86 23.55 -26.38 -3.26
C GLY A 86 23.39 -24.86 -3.25
N SER A 87 22.57 -24.27 -4.13
CA SER A 87 22.22 -22.86 -4.05
C SER A 87 21.59 -22.51 -2.70
N LEU A 88 21.93 -21.34 -2.16
CA LEU A 88 21.50 -20.89 -0.83
C LEU A 88 20.67 -19.61 -0.90
N LEU A 89 19.50 -19.61 -0.27
CA LEU A 89 18.73 -18.43 0.03
C LEU A 89 18.83 -18.14 1.53
N LEU A 90 19.45 -17.00 1.87
CA LEU A 90 19.54 -16.48 3.23
C LEU A 90 18.65 -15.26 3.34
N ALA A 91 17.67 -15.28 4.23
CA ALA A 91 16.80 -14.15 4.52
C ALA A 91 17.06 -13.63 5.93
N ILE A 92 17.25 -12.31 6.05
CA ILE A 92 17.59 -11.61 7.29
C ILE A 92 16.58 -10.48 7.47
N SER A 93 16.04 -10.30 8.67
CA SER A 93 15.17 -9.17 8.99
C SER A 93 14.83 -9.10 10.47
N SER A 94 14.56 -7.90 10.98
CA SER A 94 13.74 -7.74 12.17
C SER A 94 12.30 -8.19 11.87
N PRO A 95 11.62 -8.89 12.79
CA PRO A 95 10.20 -9.21 12.60
C PRO A 95 9.35 -7.94 12.62
N TYR A 96 8.33 -7.92 11.78
CA TYR A 96 7.38 -6.81 11.74
C TYR A 96 5.95 -7.33 11.98
N ALA A 97 5.09 -7.28 10.99
CA ALA A 97 3.71 -7.76 11.08
C ALA A 97 3.62 -9.30 10.93
N ARG A 98 2.52 -9.88 11.40
CA ARG A 98 2.23 -11.32 11.27
C ARG A 98 1.75 -11.69 9.87
N ARG A 99 2.48 -11.25 8.84
CA ARG A 99 2.21 -11.50 7.42
C ARG A 99 3.52 -11.58 6.62
N GLY A 100 3.42 -11.88 5.34
CA GLY A 100 4.55 -11.95 4.42
C GLY A 100 5.36 -13.23 4.50
N ALA A 101 6.50 -13.26 3.77
CA ALA A 101 7.36 -14.43 3.62
C ALA A 101 8.05 -14.81 4.94
N LEU A 102 8.54 -13.82 5.69
CA LEU A 102 9.22 -14.04 6.97
C LEU A 102 8.28 -14.71 7.99
N TRP A 103 7.07 -14.19 8.16
CA TRP A 103 6.08 -14.76 9.06
C TRP A 103 5.64 -16.17 8.66
N ARG A 104 5.43 -16.41 7.35
CA ARG A 104 5.06 -17.76 6.84
C ARG A 104 6.17 -18.77 7.12
N SER A 105 7.44 -18.39 6.87
CA SER A 105 8.59 -19.24 7.16
C SER A 105 8.72 -19.52 8.64
N TYR A 106 8.58 -18.50 9.50
CA TYR A 106 8.58 -18.66 10.94
C TYR A 106 7.49 -19.64 11.41
N ARG A 107 6.25 -19.46 11.00
CA ARG A 107 5.15 -20.35 11.37
C ARG A 107 5.32 -21.78 10.89
N ALA A 108 5.88 -21.95 9.71
CA ALA A 108 5.99 -23.26 9.09
C ALA A 108 7.18 -24.07 9.60
N HIS A 109 8.31 -23.42 9.93
CA HIS A 109 9.61 -24.10 10.08
C HIS A 109 10.33 -23.85 11.42
N HIS A 110 9.97 -22.76 12.17
CA HIS A 110 10.66 -22.45 13.45
C HIS A 110 10.44 -23.56 14.49
N GLY A 111 11.53 -23.94 15.16
CA GLY A 111 11.52 -24.96 16.24
C GLY A 111 11.24 -26.37 15.76
N LYS A 112 11.44 -26.67 14.46
CA LYS A 112 11.27 -28.02 13.92
C LYS A 112 12.61 -28.63 13.58
N ASP A 113 13.01 -29.63 14.35
CA ASP A 113 14.24 -30.42 14.10
C ASP A 113 14.12 -31.24 12.82
N GLY A 114 15.19 -31.22 12.00
CA GLY A 114 15.23 -31.94 10.73
C GLY A 114 14.45 -31.28 9.58
N ASP A 115 13.87 -30.09 9.79
CA ASP A 115 13.24 -29.35 8.71
C ASP A 115 14.31 -28.87 7.69
N PRO A 116 14.05 -28.93 6.39
CA PRO A 116 15.00 -28.48 5.36
C PRO A 116 15.20 -26.94 5.38
N ILE A 117 14.36 -26.18 6.06
CA ILE A 117 14.45 -24.73 6.21
C ILE A 117 14.79 -24.40 7.66
N LEU A 118 15.98 -23.85 7.86
CA LEU A 118 16.37 -23.32 9.16
C LEU A 118 15.74 -21.94 9.39
N VAL A 119 15.00 -21.80 10.50
CA VAL A 119 14.57 -20.51 11.00
C VAL A 119 15.21 -20.25 12.36
N TRP A 120 16.12 -19.29 12.37
CA TRP A 120 16.78 -18.85 13.60
C TRP A 120 16.19 -17.54 14.08
N ARG A 121 15.80 -17.48 15.33
CA ARG A 121 15.29 -16.29 16.00
C ARG A 121 16.06 -16.08 17.31
N ALA A 122 16.59 -14.89 17.51
CA ALA A 122 17.21 -14.46 18.76
C ALA A 122 17.06 -12.95 18.92
N ASP A 123 17.08 -12.49 20.16
CA ASP A 123 17.10 -11.06 20.49
C ASP A 123 18.47 -10.43 20.20
N THR A 124 18.48 -9.10 20.15
CA THR A 124 19.69 -8.33 19.78
C THR A 124 20.87 -8.61 20.73
N LEU A 125 20.65 -8.70 22.04
CA LEU A 125 21.76 -8.92 22.99
C LEU A 125 22.34 -10.32 22.87
N SER A 126 21.52 -11.32 22.56
CA SER A 126 21.98 -12.68 22.26
C SER A 126 22.81 -12.74 20.97
N MET A 127 22.46 -11.95 19.96
CA MET A 127 23.15 -11.91 18.67
C MET A 127 24.38 -11.01 18.66
N ASN A 128 24.34 -9.89 19.40
CA ASN A 128 25.41 -8.89 19.41
C ASN A 128 25.58 -8.31 20.82
N GLN A 129 26.50 -8.84 21.57
CA GLN A 129 26.84 -8.41 22.93
C GLN A 129 27.53 -7.03 23.00
N ALA A 130 27.91 -6.44 21.86
CA ALA A 130 28.50 -5.10 21.82
C ALA A 130 27.47 -3.96 21.85
N VAL A 131 26.17 -4.27 21.74
CA VAL A 131 25.12 -3.27 21.86
C VAL A 131 24.94 -2.90 23.33
N ASP A 132 24.88 -1.59 23.61
CA ASP A 132 24.63 -1.07 24.94
C ASP A 132 23.18 -1.41 25.37
N PRO A 133 22.99 -2.17 26.47
CA PRO A 133 21.65 -2.49 26.98
C PRO A 133 20.79 -1.27 27.27
N ALA A 134 21.39 -0.16 27.69
CA ALA A 134 20.66 1.08 28.01
C ALA A 134 19.88 1.63 26.76
N ILE A 135 20.39 1.42 25.55
CA ILE A 135 19.70 1.83 24.33
C ILE A 135 18.40 1.02 24.17
N ILE A 136 18.47 -0.28 24.45
CA ILE A 136 17.33 -1.18 24.34
C ILE A 136 16.30 -0.89 25.44
N GLU A 137 16.75 -0.65 26.67
CA GLU A 137 15.88 -0.27 27.79
C GLU A 137 15.10 1.02 27.48
N ALA A 138 15.80 2.05 26.99
CA ALA A 138 15.16 3.30 26.58
C ALA A 138 14.11 3.11 25.46
N ALA A 139 14.40 2.25 24.48
CA ALA A 139 13.45 1.93 23.43
C ALA A 139 12.20 1.19 23.95
N TYR A 140 12.37 0.29 24.93
CA TYR A 140 11.25 -0.37 25.59
C TYR A 140 10.43 0.57 26.47
N GLU A 141 11.03 1.61 27.06
CA GLU A 141 10.32 2.66 27.80
C GLU A 141 9.46 3.53 26.85
N GLU A 142 9.98 3.85 25.66
CA GLU A 142 9.30 4.67 24.67
C GLU A 142 8.15 3.90 23.99
N ASP A 143 8.45 2.79 23.32
CA ASP A 143 7.46 1.92 22.67
C ASP A 143 7.82 0.43 22.83
N PRO A 144 7.31 -0.24 23.86
CA PRO A 144 7.62 -1.65 24.12
C PRO A 144 7.23 -2.61 23.00
N VAL A 145 6.23 -2.24 22.17
CA VAL A 145 5.80 -3.11 21.05
C VAL A 145 6.75 -2.99 19.88
N ALA A 146 7.15 -1.77 19.53
CA ALA A 146 8.17 -1.53 18.51
C ALA A 146 9.52 -2.09 18.95
N ALA A 147 9.94 -1.83 20.20
CA ALA A 147 11.18 -2.36 20.76
C ALA A 147 11.21 -3.89 20.81
N GLY A 148 10.09 -4.53 21.16
CA GLY A 148 9.96 -5.99 21.10
C GLY A 148 10.17 -6.56 19.71
N ALA A 149 9.72 -5.87 18.67
CA ALA A 149 9.96 -6.27 17.28
C ALA A 149 11.42 -6.03 16.88
N GLU A 150 11.94 -4.84 17.11
CA GLU A 150 13.27 -4.44 16.65
C GLU A 150 14.39 -5.14 17.42
N TYR A 151 14.32 -5.17 18.75
CA TYR A 151 15.38 -5.72 19.60
C TYR A 151 15.06 -7.09 20.18
N GLY A 152 13.79 -7.40 20.41
CA GLY A 152 13.36 -8.67 20.98
C GLY A 152 13.04 -9.75 19.95
N ALA A 153 13.18 -9.46 18.67
CA ALA A 153 12.82 -10.35 17.57
C ALA A 153 11.37 -10.88 17.67
N GLU A 154 10.41 -10.06 18.11
CA GLU A 154 9.02 -10.44 18.28
C GLU A 154 8.16 -9.92 17.13
N PHE A 155 7.29 -10.78 16.57
CA PHE A 155 6.27 -10.31 15.62
C PHE A 155 5.22 -9.46 16.34
N ARG A 156 4.96 -8.26 15.81
CA ARG A 156 3.98 -7.32 16.35
C ARG A 156 2.58 -7.95 16.36
N LYS A 157 1.86 -7.72 17.47
CA LYS A 157 0.50 -8.24 17.73
C LYS A 157 -0.57 -7.15 17.59
N ASP A 158 -0.13 -5.91 17.57
CA ASP A 158 -0.96 -4.70 17.53
C ASP A 158 -1.26 -4.25 16.09
N LEU A 159 -0.67 -4.91 15.10
CA LEU A 159 -0.86 -4.62 13.67
C LEU A 159 -1.76 -5.68 13.05
N GLU A 160 -2.85 -5.22 12.46
CA GLU A 160 -3.77 -6.02 11.66
C GLU A 160 -3.91 -5.42 10.26
N ASN A 161 -4.24 -6.23 9.28
CA ASN A 161 -4.62 -5.70 7.97
C ASN A 161 -5.90 -4.86 8.12
N TYR A 162 -5.92 -3.72 7.46
CA TYR A 162 -7.13 -2.90 7.42
C TYR A 162 -8.27 -3.61 6.69
N VAL A 163 -7.97 -4.20 5.52
CA VAL A 163 -8.94 -4.95 4.70
C VAL A 163 -8.22 -6.08 3.96
N ASP A 164 -8.91 -7.20 3.77
CA ASP A 164 -8.40 -8.33 2.99
C ASP A 164 -8.50 -8.07 1.49
N ARG A 165 -7.56 -8.63 0.73
CA ARG A 165 -7.49 -8.46 -0.73
C ARG A 165 -8.75 -8.93 -1.44
N GLU A 166 -9.34 -10.04 -0.99
CA GLU A 166 -10.56 -10.61 -1.56
C GLU A 166 -11.76 -9.66 -1.43
N VAL A 167 -11.82 -8.89 -0.33
CA VAL A 167 -12.87 -7.88 -0.11
C VAL A 167 -12.69 -6.70 -1.06
N VAL A 168 -11.45 -6.24 -1.24
CA VAL A 168 -11.14 -5.16 -2.18
C VAL A 168 -11.46 -5.59 -3.61
N ASP A 169 -10.99 -6.77 -4.02
CA ASP A 169 -11.22 -7.31 -5.37
C ASP A 169 -12.72 -7.50 -5.67
N ALA A 170 -13.52 -7.85 -4.67
CA ALA A 170 -14.98 -7.95 -4.81
C ALA A 170 -15.67 -6.61 -5.07
N CYS A 171 -15.03 -5.49 -4.70
CA CYS A 171 -15.52 -4.13 -4.97
C CYS A 171 -15.03 -3.56 -6.30
N VAL A 172 -14.04 -4.18 -6.95
CA VAL A 172 -13.43 -3.67 -8.20
C VAL A 172 -14.24 -4.04 -9.42
N GLN A 173 -14.55 -3.07 -10.24
CA GLN A 173 -15.06 -3.28 -11.60
C GLN A 173 -13.89 -3.51 -12.56
N PHE A 174 -13.46 -4.76 -12.71
CA PHE A 174 -12.31 -5.11 -13.55
C PHE A 174 -12.46 -4.64 -15.00
N GLY A 175 -11.38 -4.06 -15.53
CA GLY A 175 -11.32 -3.48 -16.86
C GLY A 175 -11.95 -2.08 -16.97
N CYS A 176 -12.54 -1.54 -15.90
CA CYS A 176 -13.06 -0.19 -15.86
C CYS A 176 -12.05 0.75 -15.19
N HIS A 177 -11.43 1.65 -15.97
CA HIS A 177 -10.41 2.57 -15.45
C HIS A 177 -10.95 3.98 -15.21
N GLU A 178 -12.09 4.33 -15.78
CA GLU A 178 -12.80 5.60 -15.62
C GLU A 178 -14.24 5.46 -16.10
N ILE A 179 -15.18 6.14 -15.45
CA ILE A 179 -16.56 6.29 -15.87
C ILE A 179 -16.76 7.75 -16.28
N PRO A 180 -17.05 8.03 -17.54
CA PRO A 180 -17.22 9.42 -18.00
C PRO A 180 -18.44 10.08 -17.37
N PRO A 181 -18.46 11.44 -17.29
CA PRO A 181 -19.56 12.17 -16.67
C PRO A 181 -20.90 11.90 -17.36
N GLY A 182 -21.92 11.61 -16.57
CA GLY A 182 -23.32 11.40 -16.99
C GLY A 182 -24.25 12.47 -16.44
N GLN A 183 -25.47 12.06 -16.08
CA GLN A 183 -26.49 12.95 -15.51
C GLN A 183 -26.55 12.89 -13.98
N GLU A 184 -25.62 12.17 -13.36
CA GLU A 184 -25.56 11.93 -11.93
C GLU A 184 -25.12 13.18 -11.15
N SER A 185 -25.33 13.17 -9.86
CA SER A 185 -24.85 14.22 -8.96
C SER A 185 -23.52 13.79 -8.34
N TYR A 186 -22.46 14.36 -8.85
CA TYR A 186 -21.10 14.01 -8.44
C TYR A 186 -20.63 14.74 -7.19
N THR A 187 -19.72 14.11 -6.47
CA THR A 187 -18.96 14.68 -5.35
C THR A 187 -17.48 14.47 -5.62
N CYS A 188 -16.66 15.43 -5.19
CA CYS A 188 -15.20 15.35 -5.33
C CYS A 188 -14.54 15.39 -3.96
N PHE A 189 -13.45 14.66 -3.84
CA PHE A 189 -12.50 14.80 -2.72
C PHE A 189 -11.09 14.94 -3.28
N ILE A 190 -10.28 15.73 -2.60
CA ILE A 190 -8.92 16.05 -3.04
C ILE A 190 -7.94 15.92 -1.86
N ASP A 191 -6.75 15.41 -2.14
CA ASP A 191 -5.62 15.40 -1.22
C ASP A 191 -4.47 16.19 -1.85
N PRO A 192 -4.32 17.49 -1.45
CA PRO A 192 -3.34 18.37 -2.05
C PRO A 192 -1.94 18.15 -1.51
N SER A 193 -0.93 18.22 -2.37
CA SER A 193 0.47 18.12 -2.03
C SER A 193 1.31 19.24 -2.63
N GLY A 194 2.44 19.55 -2.01
CA GLY A 194 3.33 20.66 -2.39
C GLY A 194 4.20 20.42 -3.63
N GLY A 195 4.22 19.21 -4.18
CA GLY A 195 4.94 18.90 -5.43
C GLY A 195 6.44 18.70 -5.33
N SER A 196 7.06 18.87 -4.16
CA SER A 196 8.50 18.69 -3.91
C SER A 196 8.83 17.58 -2.91
N GLY A 197 7.81 17.01 -2.25
CA GLY A 197 7.93 15.91 -1.29
C GLY A 197 7.80 14.53 -1.92
N GLY A 198 7.44 13.54 -1.10
CA GLY A 198 7.11 12.18 -1.54
C GLY A 198 5.63 11.98 -1.91
N ASP A 199 4.74 12.85 -1.40
CA ASP A 199 3.30 12.67 -1.47
C ASP A 199 2.73 13.16 -2.80
N SER A 200 1.82 12.40 -3.36
CA SER A 200 1.13 12.72 -4.60
C SER A 200 -0.02 13.71 -4.37
N PHE A 201 -0.33 14.51 -5.39
CA PHE A 201 -1.55 15.32 -5.42
C PHE A 201 -2.66 14.49 -6.07
N THR A 202 -3.70 14.13 -5.32
CA THR A 202 -4.73 13.20 -5.78
C THR A 202 -6.13 13.81 -5.77
N LEU A 203 -6.98 13.31 -6.69
CA LEU A 203 -8.39 13.68 -6.83
C LEU A 203 -9.21 12.43 -7.05
N ALA A 204 -10.33 12.29 -6.33
CA ALA A 204 -11.38 11.32 -6.60
C ALA A 204 -12.72 12.02 -6.86
N ILE A 205 -13.45 11.52 -7.86
CA ILE A 205 -14.80 11.95 -8.21
C ILE A 205 -15.69 10.71 -8.19
N GLY A 206 -16.89 10.85 -7.64
CA GLY A 206 -17.83 9.76 -7.55
C GLY A 206 -19.26 10.20 -7.37
N HIS A 207 -20.18 9.26 -7.52
CA HIS A 207 -21.60 9.44 -7.30
C HIS A 207 -22.19 8.31 -6.44
N VAL A 208 -23.47 8.36 -6.17
CA VAL A 208 -24.21 7.28 -5.51
C VAL A 208 -25.27 6.77 -6.48
N GLU A 209 -25.27 5.46 -6.75
CA GLU A 209 -26.26 4.75 -7.52
C GLU A 209 -26.80 3.57 -6.68
N ASP A 210 -28.10 3.51 -6.46
CA ASP A 210 -28.77 2.42 -5.70
C ASP A 210 -28.12 2.10 -4.33
N ASP A 211 -27.76 3.15 -3.56
CA ASP A 211 -27.04 3.08 -2.27
C ASP A 211 -25.59 2.54 -2.37
N ILE A 212 -25.06 2.35 -3.56
CA ILE A 212 -23.66 2.03 -3.83
C ILE A 212 -22.89 3.33 -4.10
N LYS A 213 -21.76 3.49 -3.45
CA LYS A 213 -20.82 4.58 -3.70
C LYS A 213 -19.91 4.19 -4.87
N VAL A 214 -20.05 4.86 -5.99
CA VAL A 214 -19.31 4.58 -7.21
C VAL A 214 -18.16 5.57 -7.35
N LEU A 215 -16.94 5.05 -7.53
CA LEU A 215 -15.77 5.83 -7.91
C LEU A 215 -15.76 5.95 -9.44
N ASP A 216 -15.95 7.16 -9.97
CA ASP A 216 -16.02 7.42 -11.41
C ASP A 216 -14.67 7.81 -12.00
N CYS A 217 -13.92 8.65 -11.29
CA CYS A 217 -12.65 9.17 -11.75
C CYS A 217 -11.64 9.26 -10.60
N LEU A 218 -10.41 8.86 -10.91
CA LEU A 218 -9.27 8.93 -9.99
C LEU A 218 -8.09 9.54 -10.73
N ARG A 219 -7.46 10.55 -10.12
CA ARG A 219 -6.25 11.18 -10.66
C ARG A 219 -5.17 11.24 -9.60
N GLU A 220 -3.96 11.05 -10.05
CA GLU A 220 -2.75 11.17 -9.25
C GLU A 220 -1.68 11.94 -10.03
N ARG A 221 -1.08 12.94 -9.39
CA ARG A 221 0.10 13.60 -9.88
C ARG A 221 1.25 13.38 -8.90
N ARG A 222 2.24 12.62 -9.32
CA ARG A 222 3.43 12.35 -8.51
C ARG A 222 4.46 13.46 -8.65
N PRO A 223 5.22 13.79 -7.58
CA PRO A 223 6.31 14.75 -7.66
C PRO A 223 7.39 14.33 -8.67
N PRO A 224 8.13 15.29 -9.29
CA PRO A 224 7.97 16.74 -9.12
C PRO A 224 6.88 17.34 -10.00
N PHE A 225 6.09 18.30 -9.48
CA PHE A 225 5.07 19.01 -10.23
C PHE A 225 4.86 20.45 -9.69
N SER A 226 4.21 21.28 -10.50
CA SER A 226 3.74 22.61 -10.06
C SER A 226 2.33 22.46 -9.44
N PRO A 227 2.14 22.79 -8.15
CA PRO A 227 0.83 22.69 -7.51
C PRO A 227 -0.25 23.54 -8.19
N ASP A 228 0.12 24.72 -8.69
CA ASP A 228 -0.81 25.62 -9.40
C ASP A 228 -1.31 25.00 -10.72
N GLN A 229 -0.41 24.34 -11.48
CA GLN A 229 -0.79 23.65 -12.72
C GLN A 229 -1.73 22.47 -12.46
N VAL A 230 -1.42 21.66 -11.44
CA VAL A 230 -2.27 20.52 -11.05
C VAL A 230 -3.64 21.00 -10.55
N THR A 231 -3.67 22.08 -9.78
CA THR A 231 -4.93 22.67 -9.32
C THR A 231 -5.80 23.14 -10.47
N ALA A 232 -5.22 23.82 -11.48
CA ALA A 232 -5.94 24.23 -12.68
C ALA A 232 -6.52 23.04 -13.46
N GLU A 233 -5.68 22.02 -13.69
CA GLU A 233 -6.09 20.77 -14.39
C GLU A 233 -7.22 20.06 -13.66
N TYR A 234 -7.10 19.89 -12.33
CA TYR A 234 -8.13 19.21 -11.55
C TYR A 234 -9.42 20.01 -11.43
N ALA A 235 -9.33 21.35 -11.36
CA ALA A 235 -10.51 22.21 -11.36
C ALA A 235 -11.31 22.08 -12.68
N GLU A 236 -10.65 22.04 -13.83
CA GLU A 236 -11.32 21.82 -15.14
C GLU A 236 -11.95 20.41 -15.20
N LEU A 237 -11.25 19.39 -14.72
CA LEU A 237 -11.80 18.04 -14.66
C LEU A 237 -13.04 17.98 -13.74
N MET A 238 -13.01 18.59 -12.56
CA MET A 238 -14.17 18.67 -11.67
C MET A 238 -15.36 19.33 -12.35
N LYS A 239 -15.13 20.44 -13.07
CA LYS A 239 -16.19 21.15 -13.83
C LYS A 239 -16.79 20.27 -14.93
N SER A 240 -16.01 19.44 -15.60
CA SER A 240 -16.54 18.50 -16.60
C SER A 240 -17.52 17.48 -16.03
N TYR A 241 -17.38 17.13 -14.73
CA TYR A 241 -18.35 16.34 -13.94
C TYR A 241 -19.43 17.22 -13.26
N GLY A 242 -19.51 18.50 -13.57
CA GLY A 242 -20.47 19.43 -12.97
C GLY A 242 -20.19 19.75 -11.50
N CYS A 243 -19.00 19.48 -11.02
CA CYS A 243 -18.61 19.76 -9.64
C CYS A 243 -18.02 21.17 -9.52
N HIS A 244 -18.67 22.03 -8.73
CA HIS A 244 -18.19 23.37 -8.37
C HIS A 244 -17.78 23.46 -6.90
N ARG A 245 -17.77 22.33 -6.20
CA ARG A 245 -17.37 22.19 -4.79
C ARG A 245 -16.58 20.90 -4.65
N THR A 246 -15.53 20.96 -3.83
CA THR A 246 -14.73 19.80 -3.44
C THR A 246 -14.53 19.77 -1.94
N PHE A 247 -14.34 18.59 -1.39
CA PHE A 247 -13.83 18.39 -0.05
C PHE A 247 -12.36 18.00 -0.13
N GLY A 248 -11.60 18.23 0.93
CA GLY A 248 -10.21 17.82 0.95
C GLY A 248 -9.62 17.83 2.35
N ASP A 249 -8.40 17.29 2.47
CA ASP A 249 -7.70 17.22 3.73
C ASP A 249 -7.29 18.62 4.24
N ARG A 250 -7.00 18.71 5.54
CA ARG A 250 -6.57 19.97 6.23
C ARG A 250 -5.11 20.34 5.95
N PHE A 251 -4.51 19.73 4.94
CA PHE A 251 -3.13 19.96 4.57
C PHE A 251 -2.85 21.41 4.11
N ALA A 252 -1.63 21.90 4.40
CA ALA A 252 -1.08 23.16 3.89
C ALA A 252 -1.87 24.46 4.20
N GLY A 253 -2.70 24.47 5.25
CA GLY A 253 -3.40 25.68 5.69
C GLY A 253 -4.40 26.22 4.67
N GLY A 254 -4.33 27.53 4.37
CA GLY A 254 -5.28 28.18 3.46
C GLY A 254 -4.96 28.07 1.96
N TRP A 255 -3.77 27.59 1.59
CA TRP A 255 -3.31 27.57 0.20
C TRP A 255 -4.25 26.86 -0.78
N PRO A 256 -4.72 25.62 -0.55
CA PRO A 256 -5.62 24.96 -1.50
C PRO A 256 -6.95 25.68 -1.64
N VAL A 257 -7.47 26.23 -0.54
CA VAL A 257 -8.74 26.97 -0.52
C VAL A 257 -8.69 28.18 -1.46
N GLU A 258 -7.59 28.94 -1.41
CA GLU A 258 -7.43 30.15 -2.25
C GLU A 258 -7.29 29.78 -3.72
N ARG A 259 -6.44 28.79 -4.04
CA ARG A 259 -6.17 28.37 -5.42
C ARG A 259 -7.39 27.75 -6.10
N PHE A 260 -8.12 26.85 -5.43
CA PHE A 260 -9.34 26.28 -6.00
C PHE A 260 -10.43 27.35 -6.20
N ARG A 261 -10.52 28.34 -5.31
CA ARG A 261 -11.44 29.47 -5.46
C ARG A 261 -11.12 30.32 -6.70
N GLU A 262 -9.85 30.56 -7.02
CA GLU A 262 -9.43 31.26 -8.24
C GLU A 262 -9.93 30.55 -9.51
N HIS A 263 -10.04 29.23 -9.46
CA HIS A 263 -10.59 28.42 -10.54
C HIS A 263 -12.10 28.17 -10.44
N GLY A 264 -12.81 28.88 -9.55
CA GLY A 264 -14.26 28.77 -9.39
C GLY A 264 -14.74 27.49 -8.69
N ILE A 265 -13.87 26.81 -7.95
CA ILE A 265 -14.19 25.63 -7.13
C ILE A 265 -14.20 26.05 -5.65
N HIS A 266 -15.28 25.74 -4.95
CA HIS A 266 -15.38 25.93 -3.50
C HIS A 266 -14.74 24.76 -2.76
N TYR A 267 -13.59 24.99 -2.13
CA TYR A 267 -12.89 23.98 -1.33
C TYR A 267 -13.39 24.01 0.12
N GLU A 268 -13.79 22.86 0.64
CA GLU A 268 -14.20 22.66 2.03
C GLU A 268 -13.31 21.63 2.71
N GLN A 269 -12.74 22.01 3.85
CA GLN A 269 -11.87 21.09 4.60
C GLN A 269 -12.70 19.97 5.24
N SER A 270 -12.22 18.73 5.13
CA SER A 270 -12.81 17.58 5.79
C SER A 270 -12.81 17.76 7.31
N ALA A 271 -13.93 17.47 7.95
CA ALA A 271 -14.05 17.52 9.40
C ALA A 271 -13.30 16.36 10.09
N LYS A 272 -13.19 15.21 9.41
CA LYS A 272 -12.57 13.99 9.93
C LYS A 272 -11.11 13.90 9.52
N PRO A 273 -10.22 13.43 10.42
CA PRO A 273 -8.85 13.09 10.07
C PRO A 273 -8.81 11.80 9.26
N LYS A 274 -7.71 11.56 8.54
CA LYS A 274 -7.45 10.42 7.65
C LYS A 274 -7.86 9.07 8.26
N SER A 275 -7.40 8.77 9.47
CA SER A 275 -7.72 7.49 10.12
C SER A 275 -9.23 7.26 10.33
N GLU A 276 -9.99 8.32 10.64
CA GLU A 276 -11.45 8.21 10.78
C GLU A 276 -12.16 8.05 9.44
N LEU A 277 -11.57 8.60 8.34
CA LEU A 277 -12.07 8.38 6.98
C LEU A 277 -11.94 6.90 6.60
N TYR A 278 -10.80 6.28 6.88
CA TYR A 278 -10.60 4.85 6.67
C TYR A 278 -11.54 3.99 7.52
N GLN A 279 -11.68 4.30 8.80
CA GLN A 279 -12.63 3.58 9.67
C GLN A 279 -14.07 3.67 9.15
N ALA A 280 -14.46 4.79 8.55
CA ALA A 280 -15.78 4.95 7.95
C ALA A 280 -15.95 4.22 6.61
N LEU A 281 -14.87 4.02 5.84
CA LEU A 281 -14.88 3.29 4.56
C LEU A 281 -14.96 1.78 4.76
N LEU A 282 -14.37 1.21 5.82
CA LEU A 282 -14.26 -0.24 6.02
C LEU A 282 -15.61 -0.98 5.99
N PRO A 283 -16.69 -0.50 6.65
CA PRO A 283 -18.00 -1.14 6.54
C PRO A 283 -18.57 -1.16 5.12
N ASP A 284 -18.29 -0.13 4.32
CA ASP A 284 -18.77 -0.06 2.94
C ASP A 284 -18.04 -1.05 2.04
N LEU A 285 -16.71 -1.20 2.20
CA LEU A 285 -15.92 -2.25 1.52
C LEU A 285 -16.43 -3.65 1.90
N ASN A 286 -16.55 -3.95 3.19
CA ASN A 286 -16.97 -5.26 3.68
C ASN A 286 -18.39 -5.64 3.27
N SER A 287 -19.27 -4.67 3.02
CA SER A 287 -20.65 -4.90 2.59
C SER A 287 -20.87 -4.78 1.08
N GLY A 288 -19.81 -4.53 0.28
CA GLY A 288 -19.91 -4.34 -1.15
C GLY A 288 -20.69 -3.08 -1.56
N ARG A 289 -20.77 -2.07 -0.68
CA ARG A 289 -21.46 -0.81 -0.96
C ARG A 289 -20.54 0.25 -1.58
N VAL A 290 -19.39 -0.17 -2.07
CA VAL A 290 -18.46 0.67 -2.82
C VAL A 290 -18.11 -0.06 -4.11
N GLN A 291 -18.14 0.65 -5.23
CA GLN A 291 -17.63 0.19 -6.51
C GLN A 291 -16.36 0.96 -6.84
N LEU A 292 -15.27 0.23 -7.08
CA LEU A 292 -13.94 0.76 -7.33
C LEU A 292 -13.58 0.60 -8.81
N LEU A 293 -12.78 1.52 -9.32
CA LEU A 293 -12.11 1.39 -10.61
C LEU A 293 -11.01 0.33 -10.55
N ASP A 294 -10.70 -0.29 -11.70
CA ASP A 294 -9.55 -1.16 -11.88
C ASP A 294 -8.26 -0.32 -11.91
N HIS A 295 -7.84 0.12 -10.73
CA HIS A 295 -6.67 0.96 -10.54
C HIS A 295 -5.67 0.25 -9.60
N PRO A 296 -4.58 -0.33 -10.16
CA PRO A 296 -3.67 -1.18 -9.41
C PRO A 296 -3.08 -0.54 -8.15
N ARG A 297 -2.73 0.77 -8.21
CA ARG A 297 -2.18 1.49 -7.06
C ARG A 297 -3.22 1.68 -5.95
N LEU A 298 -4.47 2.01 -6.29
CA LEU A 298 -5.55 2.10 -5.32
C LEU A 298 -5.74 0.78 -4.57
N ILE A 299 -5.82 -0.31 -5.32
CA ILE A 299 -5.97 -1.66 -4.78
C ILE A 299 -4.78 -2.02 -3.88
N GLY A 300 -3.56 -1.74 -4.34
CA GLY A 300 -2.34 -1.98 -3.58
C GLY A 300 -2.29 -1.19 -2.28
N GLN A 301 -2.61 0.11 -2.32
CA GLN A 301 -2.62 0.97 -1.14
C GLN A 301 -3.67 0.53 -0.11
N LEU A 302 -4.91 0.22 -0.53
CA LEU A 302 -5.95 -0.29 0.37
C LEU A 302 -5.51 -1.57 1.10
N CYS A 303 -4.87 -2.50 0.39
CA CYS A 303 -4.38 -3.76 0.97
C CYS A 303 -3.14 -3.59 1.86
N SER A 304 -2.40 -2.47 1.72
CA SER A 304 -1.22 -2.18 2.53
C SER A 304 -1.50 -1.35 3.77
N LEU A 305 -2.73 -0.84 3.94
CA LEU A 305 -3.12 -0.13 5.14
C LEU A 305 -3.10 -1.05 6.36
N GLU A 306 -2.66 -0.49 7.48
CA GLU A 306 -2.57 -1.16 8.78
C GLU A 306 -3.55 -0.56 9.77
N ARG A 307 -4.28 -1.43 10.45
CA ARG A 307 -5.04 -1.07 11.64
C ARG A 307 -4.14 -1.30 12.85
N ARG A 308 -3.94 -0.26 13.63
CA ARG A 308 -3.16 -0.27 14.86
C ARG A 308 -4.07 -0.06 16.04
N THR A 309 -4.10 -1.01 16.96
CA THR A 309 -4.86 -0.87 18.22
C THR A 309 -3.91 -0.42 19.32
N SER A 310 -4.08 0.81 19.81
CA SER A 310 -3.31 1.35 20.92
C SER A 310 -3.67 0.65 22.24
N ARG A 311 -2.81 0.75 23.25
CA ARG A 311 -3.07 0.22 24.61
C ARG A 311 -4.35 0.75 25.25
N GLY A 312 -4.81 1.93 24.84
CA GLY A 312 -6.07 2.54 25.30
C GLY A 312 -7.30 2.06 24.55
N GLY A 313 -7.18 1.05 23.67
CA GLY A 313 -8.28 0.52 22.86
C GLY A 313 -8.73 1.43 21.71
N ARG A 314 -7.97 2.48 21.38
CA ARG A 314 -8.23 3.31 20.21
C ARG A 314 -7.58 2.68 18.98
N ASP A 315 -8.39 2.47 17.96
CA ASP A 315 -7.90 2.05 16.67
C ASP A 315 -7.48 3.27 15.83
N SER A 316 -6.36 3.14 15.15
CA SER A 316 -5.94 4.04 14.10
C SER A 316 -5.64 3.24 12.83
N VAL A 317 -5.90 3.85 11.68
CA VAL A 317 -5.58 3.26 10.38
C VAL A 317 -4.59 4.19 9.69
N ASP A 318 -3.49 3.62 9.22
CA ASP A 318 -2.43 4.34 8.53
C ASP A 318 -1.71 3.40 7.56
N HIS A 319 -0.90 3.97 6.68
CA HIS A 319 -0.01 3.18 5.84
C HIS A 319 1.16 2.60 6.67
N GLU A 320 1.76 1.56 6.17
CA GLU A 320 3.01 1.03 6.71
C GLU A 320 4.14 2.08 6.66
N PRO A 321 5.19 1.97 7.48
CA PRO A 321 6.37 2.85 7.39
C PRO A 321 6.96 2.87 5.96
N ASN A 322 7.29 4.04 5.43
CA ASN A 322 7.81 4.28 4.07
C ASN A 322 6.87 3.91 2.91
N ALA A 323 5.58 3.65 3.15
CA ALA A 323 4.57 3.54 2.11
C ALA A 323 3.84 4.88 1.92
N HIS A 324 3.03 4.95 0.87
CA HIS A 324 2.15 6.09 0.57
C HIS A 324 0.72 5.58 0.50
N ASP A 325 -0.23 6.43 0.84
CA ASP A 325 -1.67 6.11 0.81
C ASP A 325 -2.52 7.22 0.17
N ASP A 326 -1.89 8.12 -0.59
CA ASP A 326 -2.53 9.30 -1.18
C ASP A 326 -3.79 8.94 -2.00
N VAL A 327 -3.72 7.85 -2.77
CA VAL A 327 -4.81 7.38 -3.63
C VAL A 327 -5.93 6.71 -2.83
N SER A 328 -5.59 5.98 -1.79
CA SER A 328 -6.59 5.38 -0.89
C SER A 328 -7.21 6.41 0.04
N ASN A 329 -6.46 7.44 0.47
CA ASN A 329 -6.95 8.53 1.29
C ASN A 329 -8.03 9.33 0.55
N VAL A 330 -7.78 9.69 -0.72
CA VAL A 330 -8.75 10.44 -1.50
C VAL A 330 -10.05 9.64 -1.75
N LEU A 331 -9.98 8.32 -1.90
CA LEU A 331 -11.16 7.45 -1.95
C LEU A 331 -11.93 7.45 -0.63
N ALA A 332 -11.24 7.33 0.50
CA ALA A 332 -11.88 7.30 1.82
C ALA A 332 -12.59 8.62 2.12
N GLY A 333 -11.94 9.73 1.76
CA GLY A 333 -12.54 11.06 1.83
C GLY A 333 -13.79 11.20 0.95
N LEU A 334 -13.72 10.77 -0.31
CA LEU A 334 -14.86 10.76 -1.22
C LEU A 334 -16.03 9.95 -0.66
N ALA A 335 -15.78 8.70 -0.25
CA ALA A 335 -16.80 7.80 0.27
C ALA A 335 -17.53 8.36 1.49
N GLN A 336 -16.81 9.06 2.39
CA GLN A 336 -17.39 9.74 3.54
C GLN A 336 -18.38 10.84 3.14
N HIS A 337 -18.07 11.61 2.09
CA HIS A 337 -18.90 12.74 1.66
C HIS A 337 -20.04 12.33 0.74
N LEU A 338 -19.92 11.24 -0.02
CA LEU A 338 -21.03 10.63 -0.75
C LEU A 338 -22.16 10.20 0.19
N GLY A 339 -21.84 9.56 1.32
CA GLY A 339 -22.85 9.11 2.29
C GLY A 339 -23.66 10.23 2.95
N GLN A 340 -23.06 11.40 3.16
CA GLN A 340 -23.73 12.55 3.78
C GLN A 340 -24.83 13.18 2.89
N ARG A 341 -24.71 13.05 1.57
CA ARG A 341 -25.69 13.60 0.60
C ARG A 341 -26.98 12.79 0.53
N VAL A 342 -26.89 11.46 0.66
CA VAL A 342 -28.05 10.57 0.63
C VAL A 342 -29.00 10.86 1.78
N HIS A 343 -28.49 11.14 2.99
CA HIS A 343 -29.33 11.49 4.13
C HIS A 343 -30.10 12.80 3.96
N ARG A 344 -29.55 13.82 3.27
CA ARG A 344 -30.24 15.08 3.04
C ARG A 344 -31.31 14.98 1.96
N LEU A 345 -31.10 14.17 0.93
CA LEU A 345 -32.08 13.95 -0.15
C LEU A 345 -33.23 13.03 0.30
N GLY A 346 -32.96 12.03 1.13
CA GLY A 346 -33.98 11.18 1.75
C GLY A 346 -34.95 11.97 2.64
N ALA A 347 -34.44 12.90 3.43
CA ALA A 347 -35.26 13.76 4.30
C ALA A 347 -36.17 14.74 3.53
N LEU A 348 -35.80 15.14 2.31
CA LEU A 348 -36.64 15.99 1.45
C LEU A 348 -37.69 15.22 0.64
N ARG A 349 -37.45 13.95 0.32
CA ARG A 349 -38.41 13.11 -0.43
C ARG A 349 -39.56 12.56 0.43
N THR A 350 -39.37 12.42 1.74
CA THR A 350 -40.45 11.95 2.65
C THR A 350 -41.48 13.02 3.01
N ALA A 351 -41.24 14.29 2.63
CA ALA A 351 -42.17 15.40 2.92
C ALA A 351 -43.14 15.72 1.78
N GLY A 352 -43.12 15.01 0.66
CA GLY A 352 -44.07 15.25 -0.43
C GLY A 352 -44.04 14.20 -1.50
N ALA A 353 -44.93 13.22 -1.49
CA ALA A 353 -45.56 12.74 -2.68
C ALA A 353 -46.51 11.58 -2.47
N GLY A 354 -47.66 11.73 -3.02
CA GLY A 354 -48.61 10.68 -3.33
C GLY A 354 -48.15 9.77 -4.48
N HIS A 355 -48.66 8.57 -4.41
CA HIS A 355 -48.50 7.41 -5.25
C HIS A 355 -48.30 7.62 -6.76
N SER A 356 -47.31 6.94 -7.33
CA SER A 356 -47.48 6.29 -8.63
C SER A 356 -46.48 5.12 -8.72
N THR A 357 -47.04 3.90 -8.74
CA THR A 357 -46.39 2.62 -8.96
C THR A 357 -46.02 2.47 -10.43
N VAL A 358 -44.74 2.38 -10.74
CA VAL A 358 -44.26 1.84 -12.01
C VAL A 358 -43.29 0.70 -11.69
N THR A 359 -43.83 -0.51 -11.84
CA THR A 359 -43.05 -1.76 -11.81
C THR A 359 -42.24 -1.90 -13.10
N ARG A 360 -40.91 -1.98 -12.98
CA ARG A 360 -40.05 -2.47 -14.04
C ARG A 360 -39.47 -3.84 -13.65
N PRO A 361 -39.34 -4.78 -14.59
CA PRO A 361 -38.95 -6.14 -14.30
C PRO A 361 -37.45 -6.29 -14.02
N TYR A 362 -37.16 -7.09 -13.02
CA TYR A 362 -35.85 -7.60 -12.61
C TYR A 362 -35.18 -8.35 -13.77
N ARG A 363 -34.00 -7.91 -14.21
CA ARG A 363 -33.13 -8.72 -15.07
C ARG A 363 -32.26 -9.60 -14.20
N GLY A 364 -32.56 -10.89 -14.22
CA GLY A 364 -31.83 -11.91 -13.50
C GLY A 364 -30.37 -12.06 -13.97
N PHE A 365 -29.51 -12.31 -13.01
CA PHE A 365 -28.12 -12.74 -13.20
C PHE A 365 -28.11 -14.09 -13.94
N THR A 366 -27.40 -14.15 -15.07
CA THR A 366 -27.05 -15.40 -15.74
C THR A 366 -25.72 -15.90 -15.19
N GLU A 367 -25.74 -17.09 -14.57
CA GLU A 367 -24.54 -17.82 -14.16
C GLU A 367 -23.62 -18.13 -15.37
N PRO A 368 -22.30 -18.08 -15.20
CA PRO A 368 -21.38 -18.52 -16.23
C PRO A 368 -21.33 -20.04 -16.32
N LYS A 369 -21.62 -20.57 -17.51
CA LYS A 369 -21.53 -22.00 -17.84
C LYS A 369 -20.10 -22.51 -17.61
N LYS A 370 -19.95 -23.52 -16.76
CA LYS A 370 -18.75 -24.37 -16.65
C LYS A 370 -18.44 -24.98 -18.03
N ARG A 371 -17.27 -24.68 -18.58
CA ARG A 371 -16.68 -25.50 -19.66
C ARG A 371 -15.91 -26.64 -19.01
N ALA A 372 -16.33 -27.87 -19.34
CA ALA A 372 -15.55 -29.07 -19.17
C ALA A 372 -14.50 -29.14 -20.27
N LEU A 373 -13.24 -29.27 -19.90
CA LEU A 373 -12.21 -30.22 -20.36
C LEU A 373 -10.92 -29.93 -19.62
#